data_a7ceedd0539c0f221bd75ef9bcbf6590
#
_entry.id   a7ceedd0539c0f221bd75ef9bcbf6590
#
_cell.length_a   1.000
_cell.length_b   1.000
_cell.length_c   1.000
_cell.angle_alpha   90.00
_cell.angle_beta   90.00
_cell.angle_gamma   90.00
#
_symmetry.space_group_name_H-M   'P 1'
#
loop_
_entity.id
_entity.type
_entity.pdbx_description
1 polymer ?
#
loop_
_entity_poly.entity_id
_entity_poly.type
_entity_poly.pdbx_seq_one_letter_code
_entity_poly.pdbx_strand_id
1 'polypeptide(L)'
;MHISRTMTPVQDLPVETVERKGFGHPDTLADGIAEAVSLAFSRACLDGAPGAVLHHNVDKVYIGAGHITRRYGAHELLKPAVVRINGRMSASFAGEDLGIERIQTEAAERYLSVFAPHYRVGESIVIEPNATQHTNRPDWFTPKSLDDVPDAKDPRASDTALCVAHAPASPTEHVVRELEYALWDWSGDTPRPRFCDVGQDVKVFGWREGRTLDVTACVPLLSDSVASHDAYQERIRHLESELQGIADTLADGRLDVRTRVNPTTSGEGYREYMLALGSCIECGEEGVVGRGNALNGLINPLRPRSMESPFGKNPAYHTGKVYGHLAQQLADDVHARFGVACSVWLTSPNGFPLLPPRNVWIELAPGEGPGDRELTDFVQERMAAFQVPGDLLVQRFRR
;
A
#
# COMPACT_ATOMS: atom_id res chain seq x y z
N MET A 1 -0.06 -28.53 -6.05
CA MET A 1 -1.02 -27.69 -5.31
C MET A 1 -1.56 -28.50 -4.14
N HIS A 2 -1.78 -27.87 -2.99
CA HIS A 2 -2.41 -28.46 -1.81
C HIS A 2 -3.71 -27.70 -1.51
N ILE A 3 -4.77 -28.41 -1.14
CA ILE A 3 -6.08 -27.83 -0.79
C ILE A 3 -6.44 -28.33 0.61
N SER A 4 -6.88 -27.41 1.48
CA SER A 4 -7.44 -27.75 2.80
C SER A 4 -8.74 -26.96 3.03
N ARG A 5 -9.57 -27.46 3.97
CA ARG A 5 -10.87 -26.84 4.32
C ARG A 5 -10.96 -26.63 5.83
N THR A 6 -10.00 -25.88 6.35
CA THR A 6 -9.79 -25.71 7.80
C THR A 6 -9.82 -24.26 8.24
N MET A 7 -9.91 -23.29 7.29
CA MET A 7 -9.88 -21.86 7.59
C MET A 7 -11.13 -21.44 8.35
N THR A 8 -10.96 -20.75 9.47
CA THR A 8 -12.05 -20.00 10.11
C THR A 8 -12.06 -18.58 9.54
N PRO A 9 -13.12 -18.17 8.81
CA PRO A 9 -13.24 -16.79 8.34
C PRO A 9 -13.22 -15.80 9.51
N VAL A 10 -12.50 -14.68 9.37
CA VAL A 10 -12.33 -13.72 10.47
C VAL A 10 -13.64 -13.08 10.92
N GLN A 11 -14.63 -12.97 10.03
CA GLN A 11 -15.97 -12.49 10.38
C GLN A 11 -16.72 -13.42 11.34
N ASP A 12 -16.36 -14.71 11.39
CA ASP A 12 -16.99 -15.71 12.27
C ASP A 12 -16.33 -15.77 13.65
N LEU A 13 -15.22 -15.06 13.82
CA LEU A 13 -14.58 -14.92 15.12
C LEU A 13 -15.42 -14.01 16.04
N PRO A 14 -15.42 -14.26 17.37
CA PRO A 14 -16.16 -13.42 18.31
C PRO A 14 -15.66 -11.99 18.37
N VAL A 15 -14.38 -11.79 18.08
CA VAL A 15 -13.71 -10.48 18.08
C VAL A 15 -12.89 -10.35 16.79
N GLU A 16 -12.90 -9.17 16.21
CA GLU A 16 -12.02 -8.82 15.08
C GLU A 16 -11.45 -7.42 15.28
N THR A 17 -10.18 -7.23 14.94
CA THR A 17 -9.54 -5.91 14.95
C THR A 17 -8.86 -5.65 13.61
N VAL A 18 -9.07 -4.45 13.09
CA VAL A 18 -8.54 -4.03 11.78
C VAL A 18 -8.03 -2.60 11.87
N GLU A 19 -6.92 -2.33 11.23
CA GLU A 19 -6.35 -1.00 11.11
C GLU A 19 -6.10 -0.66 9.64
N ARG A 20 -6.25 0.62 9.30
CA ARG A 20 -5.79 1.20 8.04
C ARG A 20 -4.97 2.46 8.28
N LYS A 21 -3.79 2.51 7.72
CA LYS A 21 -2.96 3.70 7.55
C LYS A 21 -3.36 4.39 6.25
N GLY A 22 -3.85 5.63 6.33
CA GLY A 22 -4.30 6.41 5.18
C GLY A 22 -3.16 6.76 4.22
N PHE A 23 -3.49 7.33 3.09
CA PHE A 23 -2.51 7.60 2.02
C PHE A 23 -1.42 8.60 2.42
N GLY A 24 -1.71 9.56 3.29
CA GLY A 24 -0.72 10.51 3.81
C GLY A 24 0.01 10.06 5.07
N HIS A 25 -0.28 8.86 5.60
CA HIS A 25 0.49 8.29 6.70
C HIS A 25 1.94 8.03 6.24
N PRO A 26 2.97 8.34 7.05
CA PRO A 26 4.38 8.22 6.65
C PRO A 26 4.75 6.87 6.01
N ASP A 27 4.34 5.75 6.60
CA ASP A 27 4.62 4.42 6.04
C ASP A 27 3.93 4.19 4.68
N THR A 28 2.71 4.66 4.51
CA THR A 28 1.97 4.52 3.23
C THR A 28 2.57 5.41 2.15
N LEU A 29 3.06 6.61 2.52
CA LEU A 29 3.81 7.47 1.62
C LEU A 29 5.11 6.79 1.15
N ALA A 30 5.85 6.17 2.07
CA ALA A 30 7.07 5.44 1.72
C ALA A 30 6.80 4.27 0.76
N ASP A 31 5.78 3.46 1.05
CA ASP A 31 5.33 2.36 0.18
C ASP A 31 4.95 2.87 -1.22
N GLY A 32 4.17 3.94 -1.28
CA GLY A 32 3.67 4.50 -2.52
C GLY A 32 4.75 5.17 -3.38
N ILE A 33 5.71 5.86 -2.76
CA ILE A 33 6.86 6.45 -3.46
C ILE A 33 7.74 5.34 -4.04
N ALA A 34 8.06 4.30 -3.25
CA ALA A 34 8.83 3.17 -3.72
C ALA A 34 8.18 2.50 -4.94
N GLU A 35 6.87 2.29 -4.87
CA GLU A 35 6.09 1.72 -5.96
C GLU A 35 6.08 2.63 -7.20
N ALA A 36 5.86 3.93 -7.02
CA ALA A 36 5.86 4.90 -8.11
C ALA A 36 7.19 4.92 -8.86
N VAL A 37 8.32 4.88 -8.14
CA VAL A 37 9.67 4.81 -8.74
C VAL A 37 9.87 3.51 -9.50
N SER A 38 9.52 2.36 -8.92
CA SER A 38 9.61 1.05 -9.57
C SER A 38 8.82 1.00 -10.87
N LEU A 39 7.59 1.51 -10.87
CA LEU A 39 6.73 1.53 -12.05
C LEU A 39 7.21 2.52 -13.11
N ALA A 40 7.68 3.71 -12.72
CA ALA A 40 8.22 4.70 -13.63
C ALA A 40 9.46 4.16 -14.36
N PHE A 41 10.38 3.54 -13.63
CA PHE A 41 11.55 2.90 -14.22
C PHE A 41 11.17 1.73 -15.14
N SER A 42 10.24 0.89 -14.73
CA SER A 42 9.78 -0.25 -15.56
C SER A 42 9.20 0.22 -16.88
N ARG A 43 8.38 1.28 -16.87
CA ARG A 43 7.82 1.88 -18.10
C ARG A 43 8.91 2.50 -18.95
N ALA A 44 9.83 3.26 -18.37
CA ALA A 44 10.95 3.83 -19.11
C ALA A 44 11.79 2.75 -19.82
N CYS A 45 11.99 1.59 -19.20
CA CYS A 45 12.67 0.45 -19.81
C CYS A 45 11.86 -0.18 -20.95
N LEU A 46 10.54 -0.31 -20.80
CA LEU A 46 9.67 -0.93 -21.81
C LEU A 46 9.44 -0.02 -23.02
N ASP A 47 9.29 1.28 -22.79
CA ASP A 47 9.05 2.29 -23.83
C ASP A 47 10.35 2.71 -24.53
N GLY A 48 11.51 2.46 -23.90
CA GLY A 48 12.84 2.84 -24.38
C GLY A 48 13.61 1.72 -25.09
N ALA A 49 14.92 1.95 -25.27
CA ALA A 49 15.83 1.03 -25.99
C ALA A 49 15.92 -0.39 -25.41
N PRO A 50 15.82 -0.65 -24.07
CA PRO A 50 15.80 -2.03 -23.57
C PRO A 50 14.63 -2.85 -24.09
N GLY A 51 13.42 -2.28 -24.17
CA GLY A 51 12.20 -3.02 -24.49
C GLY A 51 11.83 -4.12 -23.50
N ALA A 52 12.52 -4.19 -22.35
CA ALA A 52 12.30 -5.13 -21.27
C ALA A 52 12.63 -4.47 -19.93
N VAL A 53 11.96 -4.90 -18.85
CA VAL A 53 12.21 -4.36 -17.50
C VAL A 53 13.58 -4.79 -17.02
N LEU A 54 14.47 -3.83 -16.81
CA LEU A 54 15.81 -4.07 -16.29
C LEU A 54 15.81 -4.23 -14.77
N HIS A 55 16.93 -4.69 -14.23
CA HIS A 55 17.08 -4.96 -12.82
C HIS A 55 16.90 -3.68 -11.98
N HIS A 56 16.00 -3.73 -11.02
CA HIS A 56 15.85 -2.73 -9.97
C HIS A 56 15.18 -3.33 -8.72
N ASN A 57 15.50 -2.75 -7.59
CA ASN A 57 14.81 -2.98 -6.33
C ASN A 57 14.99 -1.73 -5.46
N VAL A 58 13.91 -0.95 -5.29
CA VAL A 58 13.89 0.33 -4.55
C VAL A 58 12.99 0.23 -3.31
N ASP A 59 12.97 -0.92 -2.68
CA ASP A 59 12.13 -1.27 -1.54
C ASP A 59 12.66 -0.79 -0.18
N LYS A 60 13.49 0.24 -0.17
CA LYS A 60 14.13 0.81 1.03
C LYS A 60 13.98 2.33 1.08
N VAL A 61 12.78 2.83 0.77
CA VAL A 61 12.47 4.26 0.90
C VAL A 61 12.22 4.60 2.36
N TYR A 62 12.80 5.72 2.78
CA TYR A 62 12.58 6.39 4.04
C TYR A 62 11.98 7.77 3.78
N ILE A 63 11.01 8.19 4.62
CA ILE A 63 10.45 9.53 4.63
C ILE A 63 10.27 10.01 6.07
N GLY A 64 10.63 11.27 6.36
CA GLY A 64 10.47 11.80 7.71
C GLY A 64 11.43 12.96 8.02
N ALA A 65 11.76 13.11 9.30
CA ALA A 65 12.73 14.05 9.82
C ALA A 65 12.40 15.54 9.64
N GLY A 66 11.16 15.88 9.27
CA GLY A 66 10.68 17.27 9.21
C GLY A 66 10.49 17.87 10.60
N HIS A 67 10.56 19.19 10.70
CA HIS A 67 10.25 19.91 11.91
C HIS A 67 9.49 21.20 11.59
N ILE A 68 8.22 21.25 12.03
CA ILE A 68 7.34 22.41 11.87
C ILE A 68 6.74 22.75 13.24
N THR A 69 6.76 24.01 13.62
CA THR A 69 5.93 24.51 14.72
C THR A 69 4.58 24.97 14.20
N ARG A 70 3.53 24.74 14.97
CA ARG A 70 2.17 25.09 14.58
C ARG A 70 1.39 25.71 15.74
N ARG A 71 0.45 26.57 15.36
CA ARG A 71 -0.55 27.18 16.24
C ARG A 71 -1.83 27.40 15.43
N TYR A 72 -2.88 27.84 16.08
CA TYR A 72 -4.11 28.19 15.36
C TYR A 72 -3.85 29.27 14.30
N GLY A 73 -4.26 29.00 13.08
CA GLY A 73 -4.15 29.91 11.94
C GLY A 73 -2.75 30.12 11.38
N ALA A 74 -1.72 29.39 11.87
CA ALA A 74 -0.36 29.59 11.39
C ALA A 74 0.58 28.42 11.67
N HIS A 75 1.65 28.34 10.90
CA HIS A 75 2.78 27.45 11.14
C HIS A 75 4.10 28.09 10.74
N GLU A 76 5.20 27.49 11.14
CA GLU A 76 6.56 27.89 10.75
C GLU A 76 7.39 26.63 10.45
N LEU A 77 7.95 26.59 9.26
CA LEU A 77 8.87 25.54 8.83
C LEU A 77 10.26 25.79 9.43
N LEU A 78 10.71 24.88 10.29
CA LEU A 78 12.04 24.91 10.91
C LEU A 78 13.05 24.02 10.19
N LYS A 79 12.57 22.87 9.66
CA LYS A 79 13.40 21.91 8.93
C LYS A 79 12.53 21.15 7.92
N PRO A 80 12.93 21.08 6.63
CA PRO A 80 12.22 20.27 5.66
C PRO A 80 12.28 18.78 6.02
N ALA A 81 11.23 18.05 5.64
CA ALA A 81 11.24 16.59 5.64
C ALA A 81 12.16 16.07 4.53
N VAL A 82 12.59 14.81 4.65
CA VAL A 82 13.46 14.15 3.66
C VAL A 82 12.80 12.88 3.16
N VAL A 83 12.80 12.68 1.84
CA VAL A 83 12.55 11.40 1.18
C VAL A 83 13.88 10.86 0.70
N ARG A 84 14.31 9.73 1.25
CA ARG A 84 15.53 9.06 0.79
C ARG A 84 15.16 7.77 0.08
N ILE A 85 15.47 7.70 -1.22
CA ILE A 85 15.13 6.57 -2.08
C ILE A 85 16.37 5.68 -2.21
N ASN A 86 16.41 4.61 -1.40
CA ASN A 86 17.52 3.66 -1.41
C ASN A 86 17.15 2.42 -2.21
N GLY A 87 18.19 1.74 -2.69
CA GLY A 87 18.03 0.51 -3.43
C GLY A 87 19.07 0.35 -4.53
N ARG A 88 18.75 -0.48 -5.50
CA ARG A 88 19.62 -0.76 -6.65
C ARG A 88 18.82 -0.62 -7.94
N MET A 89 19.42 -0.02 -8.96
CA MET A 89 18.80 0.18 -10.26
C MET A 89 19.85 0.02 -11.37
N SER A 90 19.46 -0.54 -12.52
CA SER A 90 20.28 -0.51 -13.72
C SER A 90 20.42 0.94 -14.18
N ALA A 91 21.66 1.42 -14.31
CA ALA A 91 21.93 2.82 -14.61
C ALA A 91 22.08 3.09 -16.11
N SER A 92 22.45 2.08 -16.90
CA SER A 92 22.61 2.21 -18.35
C SER A 92 22.20 0.94 -19.09
N PHE A 93 21.90 1.07 -20.39
CA PHE A 93 21.69 -0.02 -21.32
C PHE A 93 22.40 0.26 -22.63
N ALA A 94 23.18 -0.68 -23.14
CA ALA A 94 23.98 -0.53 -24.37
C ALA A 94 24.87 0.72 -24.38
N GLY A 95 25.31 1.19 -23.21
CA GLY A 95 26.11 2.39 -23.02
C GLY A 95 25.33 3.70 -22.87
N GLU A 96 24.03 3.68 -23.06
CA GLU A 96 23.15 4.86 -22.85
C GLU A 96 22.69 4.97 -21.41
N ASP A 97 22.77 6.16 -20.82
CA ASP A 97 22.32 6.45 -19.46
C ASP A 97 20.77 6.41 -19.39
N LEU A 98 20.23 5.70 -18.41
CA LEU A 98 18.78 5.59 -18.18
C LEU A 98 18.21 6.73 -17.33
N GLY A 99 19.04 7.63 -16.83
CA GLY A 99 18.61 8.78 -16.05
C GLY A 99 17.93 8.43 -14.72
N ILE A 100 18.48 7.45 -13.99
CA ILE A 100 17.85 6.88 -12.78
C ILE A 100 17.60 7.91 -11.68
N GLU A 101 18.44 8.93 -11.53
CA GLU A 101 18.23 10.00 -10.54
C GLU A 101 16.99 10.84 -10.86
N ARG A 102 16.85 11.20 -12.16
CA ARG A 102 15.70 11.95 -12.65
C ARG A 102 14.41 11.14 -12.48
N ILE A 103 14.43 9.85 -12.82
CA ILE A 103 13.25 8.96 -12.68
C ILE A 103 12.81 8.88 -11.20
N GLN A 104 13.76 8.72 -10.28
CA GLN A 104 13.48 8.66 -8.84
C GLN A 104 12.82 9.96 -8.36
N THR A 105 13.40 11.11 -8.73
CA THR A 105 12.92 12.43 -8.29
C THR A 105 11.54 12.73 -8.84
N GLU A 106 11.35 12.62 -10.15
CA GLU A 106 10.08 12.94 -10.82
C GLU A 106 8.94 12.01 -10.37
N ALA A 107 9.22 10.71 -10.15
CA ALA A 107 8.21 9.76 -9.68
C ALA A 107 7.78 10.06 -8.24
N ALA A 108 8.74 10.35 -7.36
CA ALA A 108 8.46 10.72 -5.96
C ALA A 108 7.69 12.04 -5.87
N GLU A 109 8.10 13.08 -6.62
CA GLU A 109 7.43 14.36 -6.66
C GLU A 109 5.97 14.23 -7.13
N ARG A 110 5.74 13.47 -8.20
CA ARG A 110 4.39 13.21 -8.72
C ARG A 110 3.52 12.47 -7.71
N TYR A 111 4.05 11.50 -6.98
CA TYR A 111 3.32 10.79 -5.94
C TYR A 111 2.97 11.73 -4.77
N LEU A 112 3.93 12.52 -4.30
CA LEU A 112 3.74 13.49 -3.22
C LEU A 112 2.71 14.55 -3.57
N SER A 113 2.72 15.05 -4.82
CA SER A 113 1.75 16.07 -5.25
C SER A 113 0.28 15.63 -5.14
N VAL A 114 0.04 14.32 -5.11
CA VAL A 114 -1.30 13.72 -4.94
C VAL A 114 -1.61 13.46 -3.46
N PHE A 115 -0.71 12.77 -2.76
CA PHE A 115 -1.00 12.21 -1.43
C PHE A 115 -0.41 13.02 -0.25
N ALA A 116 0.42 14.01 -0.54
CA ALA A 116 0.92 15.00 0.40
C ALA A 116 0.92 16.40 -0.25
N PRO A 117 -0.24 16.91 -0.72
CA PRO A 117 -0.33 18.04 -1.65
C PRO A 117 0.11 19.37 -1.05
N HIS A 118 0.25 19.46 0.26
CA HIS A 118 0.71 20.66 0.95
C HIS A 118 2.23 20.75 1.06
N TYR A 119 2.95 19.66 0.75
CA TYR A 119 4.41 19.65 0.70
C TYR A 119 4.91 20.20 -0.65
N ARG A 120 5.97 21.01 -0.59
CA ARG A 120 6.65 21.56 -1.77
C ARG A 120 8.08 21.03 -1.84
N VAL A 121 8.40 20.33 -2.92
CA VAL A 121 9.76 19.83 -3.16
C VAL A 121 10.74 20.98 -3.28
N GLY A 122 11.88 20.88 -2.57
CA GLY A 122 12.90 21.92 -2.48
C GLY A 122 12.63 22.99 -1.42
N GLU A 123 11.44 23.00 -0.79
CA GLU A 123 11.07 23.95 0.26
C GLU A 123 10.77 23.21 1.58
N SER A 124 9.66 22.48 1.65
CA SER A 124 9.23 21.77 2.84
C SER A 124 9.57 20.27 2.84
N ILE A 125 9.99 19.74 1.69
CA ILE A 125 10.46 18.37 1.54
C ILE A 125 11.60 18.29 0.53
N VAL A 126 12.64 17.51 0.83
CA VAL A 126 13.79 17.26 -0.04
C VAL A 126 13.76 15.79 -0.49
N ILE A 127 13.98 15.54 -1.78
CA ILE A 127 14.09 14.21 -2.35
C ILE A 127 15.56 13.91 -2.59
N GLU A 128 16.04 12.81 -1.99
CA GLU A 128 17.39 12.29 -2.17
C GLU A 128 17.34 10.99 -3.00
N PRO A 129 17.60 11.04 -4.31
CA PRO A 129 17.69 9.87 -5.17
C PRO A 129 19.00 9.12 -4.88
N ASN A 130 18.92 8.09 -4.05
CA ASN A 130 20.10 7.40 -3.51
C ASN A 130 20.19 5.93 -3.97
N ALA A 131 19.36 5.51 -4.93
CA ALA A 131 19.49 4.20 -5.52
C ALA A 131 20.79 4.12 -6.35
N THR A 132 21.51 3.02 -6.19
CA THR A 132 22.83 2.82 -6.81
C THR A 132 22.87 1.54 -7.62
N GLN A 133 23.98 1.32 -8.32
CA GLN A 133 24.26 0.09 -9.01
C GLN A 133 25.24 -0.79 -8.21
N HIS A 134 25.17 -2.10 -8.45
CA HIS A 134 26.08 -3.05 -7.82
C HIS A 134 27.27 -3.31 -8.77
N THR A 135 28.42 -2.73 -8.48
CA THR A 135 29.60 -2.77 -9.35
C THR A 135 30.14 -4.18 -9.65
N ASN A 136 29.89 -5.16 -8.77
CA ASN A 136 30.29 -6.56 -8.97
C ASN A 136 29.31 -7.38 -9.83
N ARG A 137 28.27 -6.74 -10.37
CA ARG A 137 27.26 -7.33 -11.26
C ARG A 137 26.99 -6.43 -12.46
N PRO A 138 28.03 -6.14 -13.29
CA PRO A 138 27.89 -5.21 -14.42
C PRO A 138 26.82 -5.67 -15.41
N ASP A 139 26.71 -6.97 -15.66
CA ASP A 139 25.71 -7.52 -16.58
C ASP A 139 24.26 -7.18 -16.16
N TRP A 140 24.01 -6.99 -14.87
CA TRP A 140 22.67 -6.65 -14.36
C TRP A 140 22.40 -5.15 -14.31
N PHE A 141 23.45 -4.34 -14.09
CA PHE A 141 23.28 -2.91 -13.80
C PHE A 141 23.73 -2.01 -14.95
N THR A 142 24.50 -2.55 -15.88
CA THR A 142 24.97 -1.89 -17.12
C THR A 142 24.96 -2.88 -18.28
N PRO A 143 23.81 -3.54 -18.56
CA PRO A 143 23.73 -4.55 -19.60
C PRO A 143 24.00 -3.93 -20.99
N LYS A 144 24.71 -4.66 -21.81
CA LYS A 144 25.03 -4.25 -23.20
C LYS A 144 23.95 -4.70 -24.18
N SER A 145 23.23 -5.75 -23.82
CA SER A 145 22.12 -6.30 -24.61
C SER A 145 21.13 -7.04 -23.68
N LEU A 146 20.00 -7.49 -24.23
CA LEU A 146 19.04 -8.32 -23.49
C LEU A 146 19.59 -9.72 -23.17
N ASP A 147 20.68 -10.15 -23.79
CA ASP A 147 21.33 -11.42 -23.45
C ASP A 147 22.02 -11.36 -22.08
N ASP A 148 22.37 -10.16 -21.63
CA ASP A 148 22.91 -9.91 -20.32
C ASP A 148 21.81 -9.86 -19.23
N VAL A 149 20.52 -9.91 -19.63
CA VAL A 149 19.35 -9.86 -18.73
C VAL A 149 18.57 -11.18 -18.84
N PRO A 150 19.06 -12.26 -18.23
CA PRO A 150 18.47 -13.61 -18.41
C PRO A 150 16.99 -13.66 -17.99
N ASP A 151 16.61 -12.90 -16.97
CA ASP A 151 15.21 -12.84 -16.49
C ASP A 151 14.24 -12.21 -17.51
N ALA A 152 14.74 -11.52 -18.55
CA ALA A 152 13.90 -11.03 -19.63
C ALA A 152 13.36 -12.16 -20.53
N LYS A 153 14.06 -13.28 -20.60
CA LYS A 153 13.69 -14.44 -21.46
C LYS A 153 13.15 -15.63 -20.68
N ASP A 154 13.69 -15.89 -19.51
CA ASP A 154 13.32 -17.00 -18.63
C ASP A 154 13.26 -16.49 -17.17
N PRO A 155 12.15 -15.81 -16.80
CA PRO A 155 12.04 -15.22 -15.47
C PRO A 155 12.18 -16.26 -14.36
N ARG A 156 13.14 -16.00 -13.47
CA ARG A 156 13.43 -16.84 -12.32
C ARG A 156 13.05 -16.13 -11.03
N ALA A 157 12.60 -16.90 -10.05
CA ALA A 157 12.38 -16.41 -8.70
C ALA A 157 13.70 -15.79 -8.19
N SER A 158 13.71 -14.49 -7.99
CA SER A 158 14.91 -13.74 -7.60
C SER A 158 15.21 -13.82 -6.11
N ASP A 159 14.23 -14.29 -5.34
CA ASP A 159 14.32 -14.42 -3.89
C ASP A 159 13.49 -15.62 -3.40
N THR A 160 13.73 -16.06 -2.17
CA THR A 160 12.86 -17.02 -1.49
C THR A 160 11.75 -16.26 -0.80
N ALA A 161 10.53 -16.34 -1.33
CA ALA A 161 9.38 -15.62 -0.81
C ALA A 161 8.23 -16.54 -0.45
N LEU A 162 7.54 -16.15 0.61
CA LEU A 162 6.23 -16.62 1.00
C LEU A 162 5.24 -15.48 0.88
N CYS A 163 4.25 -15.60 0.00
CA CYS A 163 3.17 -14.64 -0.13
C CYS A 163 1.84 -15.30 0.21
N VAL A 164 0.97 -14.54 0.88
CA VAL A 164 -0.38 -14.98 1.24
C VAL A 164 -1.36 -13.83 1.01
N ALA A 165 -2.54 -14.17 0.52
CA ALA A 165 -3.67 -13.26 0.37
C ALA A 165 -4.99 -13.92 0.73
N HIS A 166 -6.03 -13.14 0.92
CA HIS A 166 -7.32 -13.59 1.43
C HIS A 166 -8.48 -12.94 0.68
N ALA A 167 -9.57 -13.68 0.55
CA ALA A 167 -10.87 -13.17 0.09
C ALA A 167 -12.00 -13.97 0.76
N PRO A 168 -13.18 -13.31 0.98
CA PRO A 168 -13.45 -11.89 0.82
C PRO A 168 -12.89 -11.05 1.97
N ALA A 169 -12.93 -9.73 1.80
CA ALA A 169 -12.81 -8.82 2.93
C ALA A 169 -14.00 -9.03 3.88
N SER A 170 -13.76 -9.01 5.20
CA SER A 170 -14.84 -9.05 6.18
C SER A 170 -15.65 -7.74 6.17
N PRO A 171 -16.88 -7.72 6.73
CA PRO A 171 -17.63 -6.49 6.91
C PRO A 171 -16.86 -5.43 7.70
N THR A 172 -16.08 -5.83 8.71
CA THR A 172 -15.20 -4.92 9.49
C THR A 172 -14.09 -4.34 8.62
N GLU A 173 -13.41 -5.17 7.86
CA GLU A 173 -12.37 -4.77 6.91
C GLU A 173 -12.91 -3.80 5.86
N HIS A 174 -14.11 -4.06 5.36
CA HIS A 174 -14.79 -3.18 4.40
C HIS A 174 -15.06 -1.80 4.99
N VAL A 175 -15.69 -1.72 6.16
CA VAL A 175 -16.00 -0.44 6.81
C VAL A 175 -14.73 0.37 7.11
N VAL A 176 -13.71 -0.26 7.70
CA VAL A 176 -12.45 0.42 8.07
C VAL A 176 -11.73 0.97 6.84
N ARG A 177 -11.69 0.21 5.74
CA ARG A 177 -11.04 0.63 4.50
C ARG A 177 -11.80 1.76 3.81
N GLU A 178 -13.10 1.59 3.63
CA GLU A 178 -13.90 2.55 2.87
C GLU A 178 -14.11 3.87 3.63
N LEU A 179 -14.04 3.89 4.96
CA LEU A 179 -14.08 5.13 5.74
C LEU A 179 -12.87 6.04 5.44
N GLU A 180 -11.67 5.48 5.30
CA GLU A 180 -10.52 6.29 4.89
C GLU A 180 -10.65 6.73 3.43
N TYR A 181 -11.11 5.85 2.53
CA TYR A 181 -11.37 6.22 1.14
C TYR A 181 -12.42 7.31 0.98
N ALA A 182 -13.38 7.42 1.91
CA ALA A 182 -14.41 8.45 1.90
C ALA A 182 -13.87 9.86 2.18
N LEU A 183 -12.66 9.99 2.69
CA LEU A 183 -11.97 11.29 2.85
C LEU A 183 -11.33 11.80 1.54
N TRP A 184 -11.45 11.02 0.46
CA TRP A 184 -10.94 11.32 -0.86
C TRP A 184 -12.06 11.43 -1.90
N ASP A 185 -11.88 12.32 -2.85
CA ASP A 185 -12.69 12.37 -4.07
C ASP A 185 -12.03 11.53 -5.17
N TRP A 186 -12.71 10.47 -5.59
CA TRP A 186 -12.27 9.51 -6.60
C TRP A 186 -12.95 9.72 -7.96
N SER A 187 -13.63 10.83 -8.18
CA SER A 187 -14.40 11.08 -9.40
C SER A 187 -13.54 11.37 -10.63
N GLY A 188 -12.27 11.73 -10.44
CA GLY A 188 -11.32 12.03 -11.51
C GLY A 188 -10.26 10.94 -11.70
N ASP A 189 -9.38 11.12 -12.69
CA ASP A 189 -8.25 10.22 -12.97
C ASP A 189 -7.23 10.19 -11.83
N THR A 190 -7.17 11.26 -11.03
CA THR A 190 -6.29 11.40 -9.87
C THR A 190 -7.12 11.71 -8.64
N PRO A 191 -6.97 10.96 -7.55
CA PRO A 191 -7.69 11.24 -6.32
C PRO A 191 -7.27 12.58 -5.71
N ARG A 192 -8.22 13.23 -5.01
CA ARG A 192 -7.99 14.50 -4.33
C ARG A 192 -8.54 14.43 -2.91
N PRO A 193 -7.96 15.16 -1.93
CA PRO A 193 -8.60 15.34 -0.64
C PRO A 193 -10.02 15.88 -0.80
N ARG A 194 -10.99 15.25 -0.14
CA ARG A 194 -12.40 15.68 -0.18
C ARG A 194 -12.62 16.96 0.61
N PHE A 195 -11.84 17.16 1.68
CA PHE A 195 -11.94 18.31 2.57
C PHE A 195 -10.64 19.10 2.54
N CYS A 196 -10.72 20.41 2.28
CA CYS A 196 -9.56 21.28 2.16
C CYS A 196 -8.91 21.63 3.50
N ASP A 197 -9.57 21.36 4.61
CA ASP A 197 -9.14 21.62 5.98
C ASP A 197 -8.63 20.37 6.71
N VAL A 198 -8.65 19.22 6.03
CA VAL A 198 -8.23 17.91 6.57
C VAL A 198 -6.89 17.51 5.99
N GLY A 199 -5.95 17.14 6.87
CA GLY A 199 -4.68 16.56 6.48
C GLY A 199 -4.83 15.09 6.06
N GLN A 200 -3.83 14.56 5.38
CA GLN A 200 -3.90 13.24 4.75
C GLN A 200 -3.37 12.11 5.63
N ASP A 201 -2.74 12.43 6.76
CA ASP A 201 -2.24 11.43 7.72
C ASP A 201 -3.38 10.89 8.59
N VAL A 202 -4.22 10.13 7.95
CA VAL A 202 -5.38 9.50 8.58
C VAL A 202 -5.05 8.09 9.02
N LYS A 203 -5.59 7.68 10.15
CA LYS A 203 -5.54 6.31 10.64
C LYS A 203 -6.92 5.89 11.11
N VAL A 204 -7.43 4.78 10.58
CA VAL A 204 -8.72 4.22 10.97
C VAL A 204 -8.49 2.89 11.65
N PHE A 205 -9.04 2.73 12.85
CA PHE A 205 -8.96 1.52 13.65
C PHE A 205 -10.38 1.04 13.98
N GLY A 206 -10.63 -0.25 13.78
CA GLY A 206 -11.88 -0.92 14.10
C GLY A 206 -11.68 -2.04 15.12
N TRP A 207 -12.57 -2.09 16.12
CA TRP A 207 -12.70 -3.19 17.08
C TRP A 207 -14.13 -3.70 17.04
N ARG A 208 -14.31 -4.96 16.66
CA ARG A 208 -15.63 -5.60 16.59
C ARG A 208 -15.76 -6.69 17.64
N GLU A 209 -16.87 -6.64 18.38
CA GLU A 209 -17.33 -7.74 19.24
C GLU A 209 -18.75 -8.14 18.82
N GLY A 210 -18.94 -9.38 18.40
CA GLY A 210 -20.19 -9.84 17.82
C GLY A 210 -20.61 -8.96 16.64
N ARG A 211 -21.70 -8.22 16.75
CA ARG A 211 -22.18 -7.28 15.72
C ARG A 211 -21.73 -5.84 15.95
N THR A 212 -21.27 -5.50 17.15
CA THR A 212 -20.87 -4.13 17.47
C THR A 212 -19.47 -3.86 16.97
N LEU A 213 -19.32 -2.81 16.15
CA LEU A 213 -18.05 -2.31 15.64
C LEU A 213 -17.78 -0.90 16.16
N ASP A 214 -16.81 -0.78 17.04
CA ASP A 214 -16.29 0.52 17.49
C ASP A 214 -15.15 0.96 16.52
N VAL A 215 -15.34 2.10 15.87
CA VAL A 215 -14.37 2.70 14.95
C VAL A 215 -13.76 3.94 15.57
N THR A 216 -12.45 4.02 15.56
CA THR A 216 -11.70 5.24 15.88
C THR A 216 -10.98 5.73 14.61
N ALA A 217 -11.29 6.95 14.18
CA ALA A 217 -10.60 7.63 13.10
C ALA A 217 -9.73 8.77 13.68
N CYS A 218 -8.42 8.67 13.49
CA CYS A 218 -7.49 9.76 13.74
C CYS A 218 -7.37 10.57 12.46
N VAL A 219 -7.88 11.82 12.47
CA VAL A 219 -7.99 12.68 11.29
C VAL A 219 -7.39 14.05 11.64
N PRO A 220 -6.23 14.43 11.11
CA PRO A 220 -5.62 15.71 11.42
C PRO A 220 -6.39 16.86 10.73
N LEU A 221 -6.55 17.98 11.42
CA LEU A 221 -6.94 19.23 10.79
C LEU A 221 -5.71 20.05 10.43
N LEU A 222 -5.76 20.80 9.32
CA LEU A 222 -4.70 21.71 8.94
C LEU A 222 -4.70 22.92 9.86
N SER A 223 -3.58 23.22 10.50
CA SER A 223 -3.45 24.27 11.51
C SER A 223 -3.89 25.63 11.00
N ASP A 224 -3.62 25.95 9.73
CA ASP A 224 -3.97 27.21 9.11
C ASP A 224 -5.49 27.40 8.93
N SER A 225 -6.24 26.30 8.95
CA SER A 225 -7.70 26.29 8.83
C SER A 225 -8.41 26.31 10.19
N VAL A 226 -7.70 26.19 11.30
CA VAL A 226 -8.27 26.13 12.65
C VAL A 226 -7.99 27.42 13.41
N ALA A 227 -9.04 28.16 13.72
CA ALA A 227 -8.92 29.48 14.39
C ALA A 227 -8.79 29.41 15.92
N SER A 228 -9.32 28.34 16.55
CA SER A 228 -9.35 28.19 18.01
C SER A 228 -9.66 26.74 18.42
N HIS A 229 -9.53 26.46 19.72
CA HIS A 229 -9.96 25.18 20.30
C HIS A 229 -11.46 24.88 20.02
N ASP A 230 -12.32 25.87 20.19
CA ASP A 230 -13.77 25.67 19.97
C ASP A 230 -14.07 25.35 18.50
N ALA A 231 -13.39 26.04 17.56
CA ALA A 231 -13.49 25.75 16.13
C ALA A 231 -13.00 24.36 15.78
N TYR A 232 -11.90 23.91 16.41
CA TYR A 232 -11.41 22.54 16.27
C TYR A 232 -12.46 21.54 16.72
N GLN A 233 -13.01 21.71 17.94
CA GLN A 233 -14.01 20.80 18.51
C GLN A 233 -15.31 20.74 17.69
N GLU A 234 -15.74 21.87 17.15
CA GLU A 234 -16.92 21.95 16.28
C GLU A 234 -16.67 21.15 14.99
N ARG A 235 -15.50 21.35 14.39
CA ARG A 235 -15.14 20.63 13.14
C ARG A 235 -15.02 19.12 13.34
N ILE A 236 -14.44 18.68 14.46
CA ILE A 236 -14.34 17.25 14.79
C ILE A 236 -15.73 16.63 14.96
N ARG A 237 -16.65 17.28 15.65
CA ARG A 237 -18.03 16.78 15.78
C ARG A 237 -18.74 16.65 14.42
N HIS A 238 -18.47 17.58 13.50
CA HIS A 238 -18.99 17.54 12.14
C HIS A 238 -18.44 16.33 11.36
N LEU A 239 -17.12 16.13 11.39
CA LEU A 239 -16.48 14.99 10.76
C LEU A 239 -16.96 13.66 11.35
N GLU A 240 -17.11 13.58 12.67
CA GLU A 240 -17.63 12.39 13.35
C GLU A 240 -19.05 12.05 12.87
N SER A 241 -19.94 13.04 12.77
CA SER A 241 -21.30 12.84 12.26
C SER A 241 -21.31 12.39 10.78
N GLU A 242 -20.43 12.97 9.94
CA GLU A 242 -20.31 12.60 8.54
C GLU A 242 -19.79 11.16 8.37
N LEU A 243 -18.71 10.81 9.08
CA LEU A 243 -18.13 9.48 9.03
C LEU A 243 -19.06 8.43 9.65
N GLN A 244 -19.83 8.77 10.68
CA GLN A 244 -20.88 7.88 11.23
C GLN A 244 -21.92 7.54 10.16
N GLY A 245 -22.45 8.53 9.44
CA GLY A 245 -23.44 8.28 8.38
C GLY A 245 -22.90 7.41 7.24
N ILE A 246 -21.62 7.59 6.89
CA ILE A 246 -20.94 6.74 5.91
C ILE A 246 -20.78 5.32 6.46
N ALA A 247 -20.32 5.17 7.70
CA ALA A 247 -20.13 3.88 8.35
C ALA A 247 -21.42 3.07 8.43
N ASP A 248 -22.54 3.72 8.79
CA ASP A 248 -23.87 3.08 8.83
C ASP A 248 -24.28 2.56 7.45
N THR A 249 -24.02 3.33 6.41
CA THR A 249 -24.28 2.93 5.02
C THR A 249 -23.42 1.72 4.60
N LEU A 250 -22.13 1.75 4.93
CA LEU A 250 -21.18 0.67 4.62
C LEU A 250 -21.48 -0.62 5.40
N ALA A 251 -21.95 -0.49 6.62
CA ALA A 251 -22.33 -1.62 7.46
C ALA A 251 -23.54 -2.40 6.92
N ASP A 252 -24.42 -1.74 6.17
CA ASP A 252 -25.58 -2.34 5.47
C ASP A 252 -26.41 -3.26 6.40
N GLY A 253 -26.63 -2.84 7.65
CA GLY A 253 -27.35 -3.60 8.67
C GLY A 253 -26.65 -4.88 9.17
N ARG A 254 -25.44 -5.18 8.70
CA ARG A 254 -24.65 -6.33 9.15
C ARG A 254 -23.92 -6.08 10.46
N LEU A 255 -23.54 -4.81 10.70
CA LEU A 255 -22.85 -4.36 11.91
C LEU A 255 -23.57 -3.16 12.52
N ASP A 256 -23.44 -3.03 13.84
CA ASP A 256 -23.88 -1.88 14.62
C ASP A 256 -22.64 -1.00 14.88
N VAL A 257 -22.44 0.03 14.05
CA VAL A 257 -21.19 0.80 14.03
C VAL A 257 -21.29 2.02 14.94
N ARG A 258 -20.21 2.29 15.67
CA ARG A 258 -20.01 3.51 16.46
C ARG A 258 -18.70 4.15 16.04
N THR A 259 -18.77 5.33 15.45
CA THR A 259 -17.58 6.05 14.97
C THR A 259 -17.20 7.18 15.92
N ARG A 260 -15.93 7.32 16.21
CA ARG A 260 -15.33 8.44 16.92
C ARG A 260 -14.17 9.02 16.15
N VAL A 261 -14.11 10.34 16.08
CA VAL A 261 -13.01 11.07 15.44
C VAL A 261 -12.16 11.74 16.51
N ASN A 262 -10.85 11.49 16.48
CA ASN A 262 -9.88 12.04 17.44
C ASN A 262 -10.38 11.97 18.88
N PRO A 263 -10.82 10.80 19.38
CA PRO A 263 -11.31 10.69 20.73
C PRO A 263 -10.21 11.10 21.70
N THR A 264 -10.56 11.99 22.61
CA THR A 264 -9.62 12.58 23.50
C THR A 264 -9.99 12.27 24.92
N THR A 265 -9.00 12.10 25.75
CA THR A 265 -9.19 12.15 27.19
C THR A 265 -9.28 13.62 27.61
N SER A 266 -10.39 14.02 28.22
CA SER A 266 -10.50 15.33 28.86
C SER A 266 -9.50 15.42 30.01
N GLY A 267 -8.70 16.48 30.07
CA GLY A 267 -7.73 16.71 31.13
C GLY A 267 -6.71 17.79 30.79
N GLU A 268 -5.94 18.23 31.79
CA GLU A 268 -4.81 19.12 31.57
C GLU A 268 -3.78 18.46 30.61
N GLY A 269 -3.36 19.18 29.55
CA GLY A 269 -2.40 18.70 28.55
C GLY A 269 -3.03 18.01 27.33
N TYR A 270 -4.35 18.14 27.17
CA TYR A 270 -5.05 17.74 25.97
C TYR A 270 -4.36 18.29 24.70
N ARG A 271 -4.19 17.43 23.69
CA ARG A 271 -3.56 17.82 22.43
C ARG A 271 -4.47 17.53 21.25
N GLU A 272 -4.76 18.57 20.51
CA GLU A 272 -5.48 18.48 19.25
C GLU A 272 -4.60 17.82 18.18
N TYR A 273 -5.21 16.99 17.35
CA TYR A 273 -4.52 16.43 16.20
C TYR A 273 -4.58 17.43 15.05
N MET A 274 -3.62 18.33 15.03
CA MET A 274 -3.43 19.32 13.96
C MET A 274 -2.07 19.12 13.31
N LEU A 275 -1.99 19.33 12.01
CA LEU A 275 -0.77 19.33 11.22
C LEU A 275 -0.72 20.57 10.33
N ALA A 276 0.46 21.04 10.00
CA ALA A 276 0.63 22.19 9.10
C ALA A 276 0.48 21.78 7.64
N LEU A 277 1.15 20.69 7.25
CA LEU A 277 1.22 20.20 5.87
C LEU A 277 0.52 18.85 5.69
N GLY A 278 -0.15 18.34 6.72
CA GLY A 278 -1.08 17.22 6.64
C GLY A 278 -0.49 15.83 6.79
N SER A 279 0.81 15.68 7.07
CA SER A 279 1.44 14.40 7.43
C SER A 279 2.40 14.55 8.61
N CYS A 280 2.44 13.57 9.51
CA CYS A 280 3.31 13.56 10.70
C CYS A 280 4.82 13.53 10.38
N ILE A 281 5.22 13.37 9.12
CA ILE A 281 6.61 13.55 8.72
C ILE A 281 7.16 14.94 9.11
N GLU A 282 6.28 15.92 9.31
CA GLU A 282 6.60 17.27 9.79
C GLU A 282 6.88 17.35 11.29
N CYS A 283 6.51 16.31 12.04
CA CYS A 283 6.64 16.25 13.50
C CYS A 283 7.80 15.36 13.96
N GLY A 284 8.70 14.96 13.06
CA GLY A 284 9.78 14.04 13.33
C GLY A 284 9.35 12.56 13.32
N GLU A 285 8.12 12.24 12.93
CA GLU A 285 7.73 10.87 12.65
C GLU A 285 8.23 10.43 11.29
N GLU A 286 8.34 9.12 11.12
CA GLU A 286 9.04 8.48 10.02
C GLU A 286 8.19 7.41 9.36
N GLY A 287 8.36 7.26 8.03
CA GLY A 287 7.81 6.20 7.24
C GLY A 287 8.88 5.36 6.57
N VAL A 288 8.68 4.05 6.53
CA VAL A 288 9.58 3.09 5.87
C VAL A 288 8.76 2.08 5.08
N VAL A 289 9.26 1.71 3.91
CA VAL A 289 8.63 0.68 3.08
C VAL A 289 8.45 -0.63 3.83
N GLY A 290 7.29 -1.24 3.68
CA GLY A 290 6.94 -2.54 4.27
C GLY A 290 6.30 -2.46 5.65
N ARG A 291 6.16 -1.25 6.23
CA ARG A 291 5.48 -1.03 7.52
C ARG A 291 4.05 -0.50 7.36
N GLY A 292 3.63 -0.23 6.15
CA GLY A 292 2.27 0.19 5.82
C GLY A 292 1.26 -0.95 5.79
N ASN A 293 0.19 -0.73 5.05
CA ASN A 293 -0.86 -1.72 4.85
C ASN A 293 -0.35 -2.91 4.02
N ALA A 294 -1.02 -4.05 4.13
CA ALA A 294 -0.86 -5.14 3.18
C ALA A 294 -1.44 -4.75 1.80
N LEU A 295 -1.31 -5.62 0.80
CA LEU A 295 -1.80 -5.36 -0.56
C LEU A 295 -3.30 -5.05 -0.63
N ASN A 296 -4.11 -5.63 0.27
CA ASN A 296 -5.54 -5.34 0.38
C ASN A 296 -5.86 -3.99 1.05
N GLY A 297 -4.85 -3.19 1.36
CA GLY A 297 -4.99 -1.86 1.96
C GLY A 297 -5.22 -1.84 3.46
N LEU A 298 -5.00 -2.96 4.17
CA LEU A 298 -5.35 -3.11 5.59
C LEU A 298 -4.22 -3.76 6.40
N ILE A 299 -4.31 -3.61 7.71
CA ILE A 299 -3.56 -4.35 8.71
C ILE A 299 -4.60 -5.12 9.55
N ASN A 300 -4.63 -6.44 9.39
CA ASN A 300 -5.49 -7.33 10.18
C ASN A 300 -4.61 -8.40 10.83
N PRO A 301 -4.34 -8.34 12.14
CA PRO A 301 -3.47 -9.28 12.83
C PRO A 301 -4.07 -10.69 12.97
N LEU A 302 -5.36 -10.85 12.69
CA LEU A 302 -6.05 -12.15 12.73
C LEU A 302 -5.97 -12.89 11.40
N ARG A 303 -5.42 -12.25 10.35
CA ARG A 303 -5.14 -12.89 9.07
C ARG A 303 -3.65 -13.18 8.94
N PRO A 304 -3.26 -14.35 8.43
CA PRO A 304 -1.88 -14.59 8.05
C PRO A 304 -1.39 -13.48 7.09
N ARG A 305 -0.19 -12.96 7.35
CA ARG A 305 0.40 -11.88 6.55
C ARG A 305 1.81 -12.26 6.11
N SER A 306 2.11 -12.02 4.83
CA SER A 306 3.47 -12.05 4.33
C SER A 306 4.30 -10.91 4.92
N MET A 307 5.53 -11.20 5.34
CA MET A 307 6.51 -10.17 5.71
C MET A 307 7.13 -9.49 4.48
N GLU A 308 6.93 -10.08 3.31
CA GLU A 308 7.49 -9.60 2.06
C GLU A 308 6.58 -8.53 1.43
N SER A 309 6.99 -7.26 1.54
CA SER A 309 6.27 -6.14 0.92
C SER A 309 6.50 -6.15 -0.60
N PRO A 310 5.47 -5.91 -1.43
CA PRO A 310 5.61 -5.84 -2.88
C PRO A 310 6.13 -4.49 -3.38
N PHE A 311 6.06 -3.43 -2.56
CA PHE A 311 6.31 -2.06 -2.97
C PHE A 311 7.79 -1.82 -3.32
N GLY A 312 8.04 -1.14 -4.44
CA GLY A 312 9.37 -0.81 -4.92
C GLY A 312 10.16 -1.97 -5.56
N LYS A 313 9.59 -3.16 -5.61
CA LYS A 313 10.21 -4.36 -6.17
C LYS A 313 9.95 -4.50 -7.66
N ASN A 314 10.88 -5.21 -8.35
CA ASN A 314 10.80 -5.43 -9.78
C ASN A 314 9.55 -6.23 -10.18
N PRO A 315 8.71 -5.71 -11.11
CA PRO A 315 7.47 -6.39 -11.50
C PRO A 315 7.70 -7.56 -12.47
N ALA A 316 8.89 -7.73 -13.03
CA ALA A 316 9.15 -8.79 -14.00
C ALA A 316 9.56 -10.13 -13.36
N TYR A 317 10.23 -10.10 -12.20
CA TYR A 317 10.78 -11.33 -11.63
C TYR A 317 10.84 -11.39 -10.08
N HIS A 318 10.58 -10.27 -9.38
CA HIS A 318 10.69 -10.33 -7.91
C HIS A 318 9.52 -11.08 -7.30
N THR A 319 9.79 -12.23 -6.66
CA THR A 319 8.78 -13.10 -6.07
C THR A 319 7.85 -12.37 -5.11
N GLY A 320 8.36 -11.50 -4.23
CA GLY A 320 7.55 -10.73 -3.28
C GLY A 320 6.48 -9.85 -3.95
N LYS A 321 6.78 -9.27 -5.13
CA LYS A 321 5.79 -8.52 -5.92
C LYS A 321 4.87 -9.47 -6.70
N VAL A 322 5.45 -10.31 -7.53
CA VAL A 322 4.69 -11.17 -8.45
C VAL A 322 3.73 -12.08 -7.68
N TYR A 323 4.23 -12.76 -6.64
CA TYR A 323 3.38 -13.68 -5.87
C TYR A 323 2.41 -12.96 -4.94
N GLY A 324 2.77 -11.78 -4.42
CA GLY A 324 1.82 -10.98 -3.64
C GLY A 324 0.57 -10.63 -4.45
N HIS A 325 0.78 -10.13 -5.67
CA HIS A 325 -0.33 -9.77 -6.57
C HIS A 325 -1.08 -10.99 -7.10
N LEU A 326 -0.36 -12.05 -7.50
CA LEU A 326 -0.99 -13.28 -7.97
C LEU A 326 -1.81 -13.95 -6.88
N ALA A 327 -1.31 -14.01 -5.64
CA ALA A 327 -2.06 -14.59 -4.52
C ALA A 327 -3.36 -13.81 -4.26
N GLN A 328 -3.32 -12.47 -4.30
CA GLN A 328 -4.51 -11.64 -4.11
C GLN A 328 -5.50 -11.86 -5.26
N GLN A 329 -5.04 -11.85 -6.50
CA GLN A 329 -5.92 -12.09 -7.64
C GLN A 329 -6.56 -13.47 -7.59
N LEU A 330 -5.79 -14.51 -7.26
CA LEU A 330 -6.34 -15.87 -7.13
C LEU A 330 -7.37 -15.97 -5.99
N ALA A 331 -7.12 -15.32 -4.84
CA ALA A 331 -8.08 -15.31 -3.75
C ALA A 331 -9.39 -14.63 -4.17
N ASP A 332 -9.30 -13.46 -4.81
CA ASP A 332 -10.46 -12.72 -5.31
C ASP A 332 -11.23 -13.53 -6.36
N ASP A 333 -10.52 -14.17 -7.32
CA ASP A 333 -11.12 -14.98 -8.38
C ASP A 333 -11.81 -16.25 -7.83
N VAL A 334 -11.18 -16.93 -6.85
CA VAL A 334 -11.76 -18.12 -6.19
C VAL A 334 -13.04 -17.72 -5.45
N HIS A 335 -12.99 -16.63 -4.68
CA HIS A 335 -14.19 -16.14 -4.00
C HIS A 335 -15.29 -15.72 -4.98
N ALA A 336 -14.95 -14.96 -6.00
CA ALA A 336 -15.92 -14.51 -7.00
C ALA A 336 -16.59 -15.67 -7.75
N ARG A 337 -15.83 -16.74 -8.04
CA ARG A 337 -16.33 -17.89 -8.80
C ARG A 337 -17.16 -18.87 -7.96
N PHE A 338 -16.75 -19.11 -6.70
CA PHE A 338 -17.29 -20.18 -5.89
C PHE A 338 -18.03 -19.70 -4.63
N GLY A 339 -17.98 -18.42 -4.30
CA GLY A 339 -18.63 -17.84 -3.13
C GLY A 339 -18.00 -18.25 -1.79
N VAL A 340 -16.85 -18.92 -1.80
CA VAL A 340 -16.19 -19.43 -0.59
C VAL A 340 -15.11 -18.45 -0.10
N ALA A 341 -14.94 -18.37 1.21
CA ALA A 341 -13.81 -17.65 1.79
C ALA A 341 -12.55 -18.50 1.68
N CYS A 342 -11.45 -17.85 1.31
CA CYS A 342 -10.18 -18.57 1.08
C CYS A 342 -8.95 -17.74 1.48
N SER A 343 -7.86 -18.48 1.71
CA SER A 343 -6.49 -17.97 1.76
C SER A 343 -5.66 -18.66 0.68
N VAL A 344 -4.87 -17.91 -0.07
CA VAL A 344 -3.97 -18.42 -1.11
C VAL A 344 -2.53 -18.17 -0.71
N TRP A 345 -1.75 -19.22 -0.64
CA TRP A 345 -0.35 -19.23 -0.25
C TRP A 345 0.51 -19.63 -1.45
N LEU A 346 1.48 -18.79 -1.79
CA LEU A 346 2.41 -19.04 -2.89
C LEU A 346 3.85 -18.98 -2.40
N THR A 347 4.66 -19.97 -2.76
CA THR A 347 6.08 -19.97 -2.43
C THR A 347 6.94 -20.52 -3.57
N SER A 348 8.14 -19.96 -3.72
CA SER A 348 9.22 -20.55 -4.53
C SER A 348 10.58 -20.24 -3.93
N PRO A 349 11.50 -21.20 -3.95
CA PRO A 349 12.90 -20.91 -3.65
C PRO A 349 13.55 -20.11 -4.76
N ASN A 350 14.61 -19.37 -4.42
CA ASN A 350 15.43 -18.62 -5.38
C ASN A 350 15.92 -19.53 -6.53
N GLY A 351 15.90 -19.02 -7.75
CA GLY A 351 16.39 -19.67 -8.96
C GLY A 351 15.43 -20.66 -9.63
N PHE A 352 14.28 -20.96 -9.02
CA PHE A 352 13.22 -21.73 -9.69
C PHE A 352 12.52 -20.88 -10.75
N PRO A 353 11.83 -21.48 -11.74
CA PRO A 353 10.96 -20.75 -12.64
C PRO A 353 9.99 -19.86 -11.84
N LEU A 354 9.81 -18.60 -12.31
CA LEU A 354 8.93 -17.67 -11.61
C LEU A 354 7.48 -18.17 -11.63
N LEU A 355 7.01 -18.63 -12.78
CA LEU A 355 5.67 -19.17 -12.96
C LEU A 355 5.72 -20.57 -13.61
N PRO A 356 4.87 -21.51 -13.16
CA PRO A 356 4.01 -21.38 -11.97
C PRO A 356 4.85 -21.42 -10.68
N PRO A 357 4.32 -20.86 -9.55
CA PRO A 357 4.97 -21.00 -8.25
C PRO A 357 5.25 -22.45 -7.88
N ARG A 358 6.38 -22.70 -7.23
CA ARG A 358 6.78 -24.07 -6.84
C ARG A 358 5.75 -24.75 -5.95
N ASN A 359 5.20 -24.00 -4.99
CA ASN A 359 4.17 -24.50 -4.11
C ASN A 359 2.98 -23.53 -4.11
N VAL A 360 1.79 -24.12 -4.21
CA VAL A 360 0.51 -23.44 -4.10
C VAL A 360 -0.31 -24.17 -3.05
N TRP A 361 -0.75 -23.46 -2.03
CA TRP A 361 -1.68 -23.96 -1.04
C TRP A 361 -2.90 -23.06 -0.99
N ILE A 362 -4.09 -23.65 -1.11
CA ILE A 362 -5.37 -22.97 -1.00
C ILE A 362 -6.09 -23.53 0.21
N GLU A 363 -6.34 -22.65 1.16
CA GLU A 363 -7.11 -22.97 2.35
C GLU A 363 -8.50 -22.34 2.22
N LEU A 364 -9.54 -23.17 2.27
CA LEU A 364 -10.93 -22.76 2.17
C LEU A 364 -11.61 -22.81 3.55
N ALA A 365 -12.67 -22.01 3.71
CA ALA A 365 -13.60 -22.20 4.81
C ALA A 365 -14.29 -23.56 4.69
N PRO A 366 -14.65 -24.22 5.82
CA PRO A 366 -15.44 -25.44 5.81
C PRO A 366 -16.83 -25.18 5.20
N GLY A 367 -17.41 -26.21 4.58
CA GLY A 367 -18.76 -26.16 4.03
C GLY A 367 -18.83 -26.56 2.56
N GLU A 368 -19.92 -26.17 1.90
CA GLU A 368 -20.10 -26.40 0.47
C GLU A 368 -19.13 -25.51 -0.34
N GLY A 369 -18.50 -26.10 -1.33
CA GLY A 369 -17.55 -25.42 -2.20
C GLY A 369 -17.13 -26.31 -3.37
N PRO A 370 -16.20 -25.85 -4.23
CA PRO A 370 -15.76 -26.61 -5.39
C PRO A 370 -15.08 -27.93 -4.97
N GLY A 371 -15.21 -28.94 -5.83
CA GLY A 371 -14.39 -30.14 -5.72
C GLY A 371 -12.91 -29.83 -5.95
N ASP A 372 -12.00 -30.65 -5.38
CA ASP A 372 -10.55 -30.37 -5.48
C ASP A 372 -10.05 -30.30 -6.92
N ARG A 373 -10.61 -31.13 -7.81
CA ARG A 373 -10.24 -31.11 -9.23
C ARG A 373 -10.71 -29.81 -9.90
N GLU A 374 -11.97 -29.42 -9.70
CA GLU A 374 -12.54 -28.20 -10.26
C GLU A 374 -11.74 -26.95 -9.82
N LEU A 375 -11.43 -26.87 -8.52
CA LEU A 375 -10.62 -25.78 -7.99
C LEU A 375 -9.20 -25.79 -8.57
N THR A 376 -8.60 -26.98 -8.71
CA THR A 376 -7.25 -27.14 -9.28
C THR A 376 -7.21 -26.64 -10.73
N ASP A 377 -8.15 -27.09 -11.55
CA ASP A 377 -8.23 -26.73 -12.96
C ASP A 377 -8.45 -25.21 -13.12
N PHE A 378 -9.36 -24.63 -12.33
CA PHE A 378 -9.60 -23.18 -12.31
C PHE A 378 -8.37 -22.37 -11.93
N VAL A 379 -7.71 -22.73 -10.83
CA VAL A 379 -6.52 -21.98 -10.35
C VAL A 379 -5.37 -22.10 -11.34
N GLN A 380 -5.17 -23.26 -11.97
CA GLN A 380 -4.14 -23.44 -13.00
C GLN A 380 -4.43 -22.55 -14.23
N GLU A 381 -5.67 -22.46 -14.67
CA GLU A 381 -6.10 -21.58 -15.75
C GLU A 381 -5.81 -20.11 -15.40
N ARG A 382 -6.17 -19.67 -14.18
CA ARG A 382 -5.94 -18.28 -13.74
C ARG A 382 -4.44 -17.96 -13.63
N MET A 383 -3.64 -18.88 -13.10
CA MET A 383 -2.18 -18.69 -13.07
C MET A 383 -1.56 -18.61 -14.46
N ALA A 384 -2.03 -19.42 -15.42
CA ALA A 384 -1.55 -19.37 -16.80
C ALA A 384 -1.95 -18.09 -17.54
N ALA A 385 -3.06 -17.45 -17.16
CA ALA A 385 -3.53 -16.19 -17.72
C ALA A 385 -2.80 -14.97 -17.14
N PHE A 386 -2.12 -15.10 -16.00
CA PHE A 386 -1.44 -13.99 -15.32
C PHE A 386 -0.20 -13.53 -16.11
N GLN A 387 -0.18 -12.27 -16.49
CA GLN A 387 0.87 -11.70 -17.33
C GLN A 387 1.88 -10.88 -16.51
N VAL A 388 3.14 -11.28 -16.59
CA VAL A 388 4.27 -10.59 -15.97
C VAL A 388 5.14 -9.94 -17.06
N PRO A 389 5.44 -8.64 -16.98
CA PRO A 389 5.06 -7.68 -15.94
C PRO A 389 3.70 -7.00 -16.15
N GLY A 390 2.98 -7.27 -17.24
CA GLY A 390 1.81 -6.50 -17.69
C GLY A 390 0.80 -6.18 -16.59
N ASP A 391 0.31 -7.19 -15.86
CA ASP A 391 -0.69 -7.03 -14.80
C ASP A 391 -0.18 -6.24 -13.58
N LEU A 392 1.13 -6.05 -13.49
CA LEU A 392 1.81 -5.40 -12.36
C LEU A 392 2.25 -3.95 -12.64
N LEU A 393 2.07 -3.45 -13.87
CA LEU A 393 2.48 -2.10 -14.27
C LEU A 393 1.46 -1.01 -13.94
N VAL A 394 0.38 -1.36 -13.28
CA VAL A 394 -0.67 -0.42 -12.89
C VAL A 394 -0.57 -0.11 -11.41
N GLN A 395 -0.35 1.17 -11.09
CA GLN A 395 -0.46 1.62 -9.70
C GLN A 395 -1.95 1.67 -9.33
N ARG A 396 -2.35 0.80 -8.42
CA ARG A 396 -3.74 0.72 -7.93
C ARG A 396 -3.82 1.43 -6.58
N PHE A 397 -4.49 2.57 -6.55
CA PHE A 397 -4.69 3.34 -5.31
C PHE A 397 -5.86 2.81 -4.48
N ARG A 398 -6.90 2.33 -5.13
CA ARG A 398 -8.10 1.77 -4.50
C ARG A 398 -8.27 0.30 -4.92
N ARG A 399 -8.46 -0.58 -3.93
CA ARG A 399 -8.72 -2.01 -4.14
C ARG A 399 -9.97 -2.45 -3.40
#